data_3940d793b691586ee6795e7348f82e8b
#
_entry.id   3940d793b691586ee6795e7348f82e8b
#
_cell.length_a   1.000
_cell.length_b   1.000
_cell.length_c   1.000
_cell.angle_alpha   90.00
_cell.angle_beta   90.00
_cell.angle_gamma   90.00
#
_symmetry.space_group_name_H-M   'P 1'
#
loop_
_entity.id
_entity.type
_entity.pdbx_description
1 polymer ?
#
loop_
_entity_poly.entity_id
_entity_poly.type
_entity_poly.pdbx_seq_one_letter_code
_entity_poly.pdbx_strand_id
1 'polypeptide(L)'
;MIKKNNYLNSFGSYIRSLRIESGIGQRELAKKIDISPSYLNDLEKNKRNAPKVELINKLSVLLKADLELLYNLAGDSTQSVPPDISEYIENNQKIISLIRSLKNSNFSDDEIDMLIKKTEQSKTKALIVAAGLGSRLKDHTENLPKCMLDFGGKTLLQRQIASYKACGIENINIIRGYKKNKINYKGLNYFHNPDYKDNNILN
;
A
#
# COMPACT_ATOMS: atom_id res chain seq x y z
N MET A 1 -0.89 24.58 -7.01
CA MET A 1 -1.94 24.44 -8.04
C MET A 1 -1.29 23.99 -9.34
N ILE A 2 -1.26 22.69 -9.59
CA ILE A 2 -0.75 22.13 -10.86
C ILE A 2 -1.89 22.27 -11.86
N LYS A 3 -1.65 23.00 -12.95
CA LYS A 3 -2.60 23.11 -14.07
C LYS A 3 -2.87 21.68 -14.58
N LYS A 4 -4.08 21.18 -14.38
CA LYS A 4 -4.56 19.98 -15.05
C LYS A 4 -4.53 20.23 -16.56
N ASN A 5 -3.48 19.75 -17.22
CA ASN A 5 -3.38 19.77 -18.68
C ASN A 5 -4.42 18.77 -19.24
N ASN A 6 -5.37 19.26 -20.00
CA ASN A 6 -6.42 18.50 -20.68
C ASN A 6 -5.89 17.45 -21.72
N TYR A 7 -4.59 17.26 -21.81
CA TYR A 7 -3.94 16.31 -22.75
C TYR A 7 -3.69 14.93 -22.15
N LEU A 8 -4.04 14.70 -20.87
CA LEU A 8 -3.75 13.47 -20.14
C LEU A 8 -4.94 12.51 -20.04
N ASN A 9 -6.01 12.73 -20.83
CA ASN A 9 -7.27 11.99 -20.66
C ASN A 9 -7.33 10.66 -21.41
N SER A 10 -6.23 10.17 -21.95
CA SER A 10 -6.22 8.87 -22.62
C SER A 10 -4.86 8.18 -22.46
N PHE A 11 -4.88 6.86 -22.47
CA PHE A 11 -3.69 6.02 -22.29
C PHE A 11 -2.55 6.41 -23.25
N GLY A 12 -2.82 6.51 -24.53
CA GLY A 12 -1.81 6.82 -25.53
C GLY A 12 -1.23 8.22 -25.38
N SER A 13 -2.06 9.23 -25.10
CA SER A 13 -1.58 10.61 -24.90
C SER A 13 -0.72 10.72 -23.65
N TYR A 14 -1.05 9.98 -22.58
CA TYR A 14 -0.27 9.95 -21.34
C TYR A 14 1.11 9.33 -21.55
N ILE A 15 1.20 8.14 -22.16
CA ILE A 15 2.50 7.51 -22.41
C ILE A 15 3.36 8.34 -23.37
N ARG A 16 2.75 8.99 -24.37
CA ARG A 16 3.47 9.89 -25.29
C ARG A 16 4.07 11.09 -24.56
N SER A 17 3.32 11.74 -23.67
CA SER A 17 3.84 12.89 -22.91
C SER A 17 5.04 12.49 -22.04
N LEU A 18 4.91 11.39 -21.31
CA LEU A 18 6.00 10.87 -20.45
C LEU A 18 7.23 10.47 -21.26
N ARG A 19 7.05 9.87 -22.45
CA ARG A 19 8.16 9.55 -23.33
C ARG A 19 8.92 10.79 -23.80
N ILE A 20 8.19 11.83 -24.19
CA ILE A 20 8.78 13.10 -24.64
C ILE A 20 9.50 13.79 -23.47
N GLU A 21 8.87 13.86 -22.30
CA GLU A 21 9.46 14.40 -21.07
C GLU A 21 10.75 13.67 -20.65
N SER A 22 10.77 12.34 -20.88
CA SER A 22 11.96 11.51 -20.62
C SER A 22 13.04 11.63 -21.70
N GLY A 23 12.82 12.39 -22.76
CA GLY A 23 13.78 12.54 -23.88
C GLY A 23 13.97 11.26 -24.71
N ILE A 24 13.10 10.27 -24.59
CA ILE A 24 13.23 8.96 -25.27
C ILE A 24 12.59 9.01 -26.65
N GLY A 25 13.36 8.59 -27.68
CA GLY A 25 12.83 8.46 -29.04
C GLY A 25 11.79 7.35 -29.16
N GLN A 26 10.79 7.52 -30.05
CA GLN A 26 9.73 6.51 -30.23
C GLN A 26 10.28 5.14 -30.62
N ARG A 27 11.26 5.08 -31.55
CA ARG A 27 11.91 3.83 -31.95
C ARG A 27 12.70 3.20 -30.80
N GLU A 28 13.33 4.02 -29.99
CA GLU A 28 14.09 3.58 -28.83
C GLU A 28 13.18 2.96 -27.76
N LEU A 29 12.09 3.64 -27.43
CA LEU A 29 11.12 3.10 -26.48
C LEU A 29 10.55 1.77 -26.99
N ALA A 30 10.11 1.71 -28.26
CA ALA A 30 9.57 0.50 -28.86
C ALA A 30 10.54 -0.68 -28.75
N LYS A 31 11.84 -0.45 -29.03
CA LYS A 31 12.89 -1.47 -28.87
C LYS A 31 13.04 -1.93 -27.41
N LYS A 32 13.00 -1.00 -26.44
CA LYS A 32 13.16 -1.33 -25.01
C LYS A 32 12.00 -2.17 -24.44
N ILE A 33 10.79 -2.01 -24.97
CA ILE A 33 9.62 -2.75 -24.53
C ILE A 33 9.24 -3.91 -25.45
N ASP A 34 10.08 -4.20 -26.45
CA ASP A 34 9.95 -5.30 -27.39
C ASP A 34 8.65 -5.27 -28.23
N ILE A 35 8.38 -4.11 -28.84
CA ILE A 35 7.26 -3.92 -29.77
C ILE A 35 7.72 -3.21 -31.05
N SER A 36 6.90 -3.25 -32.09
CA SER A 36 7.19 -2.49 -33.30
C SER A 36 6.97 -0.98 -33.09
N PRO A 37 7.80 -0.12 -33.75
CA PRO A 37 7.58 1.34 -33.70
C PRO A 37 6.22 1.76 -34.24
N SER A 38 5.68 1.04 -35.21
CA SER A 38 4.33 1.30 -35.75
C SER A 38 3.26 1.03 -34.69
N TYR A 39 3.38 -0.07 -33.97
CA TYR A 39 2.42 -0.39 -32.88
C TYR A 39 2.46 0.67 -31.79
N LEU A 40 3.66 1.10 -31.35
CA LEU A 40 3.79 2.18 -30.37
C LEU A 40 3.19 3.50 -30.87
N ASN A 41 3.42 3.85 -32.15
CA ASN A 41 2.83 5.06 -32.74
C ASN A 41 1.29 5.01 -32.73
N ASP A 42 0.71 3.87 -33.07
CA ASP A 42 -0.74 3.68 -33.05
C ASP A 42 -1.30 3.74 -31.63
N LEU A 43 -0.57 3.19 -30.66
CA LEU A 43 -0.91 3.24 -29.25
C LEU A 43 -0.88 4.69 -28.73
N GLU A 44 0.19 5.44 -28.99
CA GLU A 44 0.32 6.85 -28.60
C GLU A 44 -0.72 7.77 -29.25
N LYS A 45 -1.26 7.37 -30.40
CA LYS A 45 -2.34 8.09 -31.09
C LYS A 45 -3.74 7.61 -30.74
N ASN A 46 -3.86 6.71 -29.76
CA ASN A 46 -5.12 6.06 -29.38
C ASN A 46 -5.88 5.40 -30.55
N LYS A 47 -5.15 4.93 -31.55
CA LYS A 47 -5.69 4.14 -32.66
C LYS A 47 -5.84 2.66 -32.30
N ARG A 48 -5.30 2.25 -31.19
CA ARG A 48 -5.39 0.91 -30.62
C ARG A 48 -5.79 0.97 -29.15
N ASN A 49 -6.50 -0.06 -28.72
CA ASN A 49 -6.81 -0.25 -27.32
C ASN A 49 -5.50 -0.38 -26.50
N ALA A 50 -5.60 -0.08 -25.22
CA ALA A 50 -4.49 -0.26 -24.29
C ALA A 50 -3.98 -1.71 -24.32
N PRO A 51 -2.69 -1.92 -24.12
CA PRO A 51 -2.07 -3.24 -24.20
C PRO A 51 -2.38 -4.08 -22.95
N LYS A 52 -1.92 -5.33 -22.96
CA LYS A 52 -2.01 -6.23 -21.80
C LYS A 52 -1.16 -5.74 -20.64
N VAL A 53 -1.49 -6.25 -19.44
CA VAL A 53 -0.84 -5.95 -18.14
C VAL A 53 0.69 -5.94 -18.22
N GLU A 54 1.29 -6.94 -18.86
CA GLU A 54 2.76 -7.05 -18.98
C GLU A 54 3.41 -5.84 -19.67
N LEU A 55 2.79 -5.33 -20.74
CA LEU A 55 3.33 -4.19 -21.47
C LEU A 55 3.06 -2.87 -20.73
N ILE A 56 1.93 -2.74 -20.02
CA ILE A 56 1.65 -1.61 -19.16
C ILE A 56 2.71 -1.53 -18.04
N ASN A 57 3.06 -2.66 -17.41
CA ASN A 57 4.10 -2.73 -16.39
C ASN A 57 5.47 -2.29 -16.95
N LYS A 58 5.86 -2.76 -18.13
CA LYS A 58 7.11 -2.33 -18.78
C LYS A 58 7.13 -0.83 -19.03
N LEU A 59 6.02 -0.27 -19.51
CA LEU A 59 5.87 1.18 -19.74
C LEU A 59 5.97 1.98 -18.44
N SER A 60 5.29 1.53 -17.37
CA SER A 60 5.36 2.18 -16.05
C SER A 60 6.79 2.29 -15.54
N VAL A 61 7.55 1.20 -15.58
CA VAL A 61 8.95 1.16 -15.11
C VAL A 61 9.85 2.07 -15.95
N LEU A 62 9.77 1.98 -17.27
CA LEU A 62 10.66 2.73 -18.17
C LEU A 62 10.38 4.23 -18.21
N LEU A 63 9.10 4.61 -18.13
CA LEU A 63 8.67 6.01 -18.18
C LEU A 63 8.47 6.61 -16.78
N LYS A 64 8.71 5.84 -15.71
CA LYS A 64 8.43 6.23 -14.32
C LYS A 64 7.00 6.72 -14.14
N ALA A 65 6.07 6.06 -14.82
CA ALA A 65 4.65 6.39 -14.81
C ALA A 65 3.95 5.83 -13.59
N ASP A 66 2.90 6.51 -13.14
CA ASP A 66 1.98 5.97 -12.16
C ASP A 66 1.25 4.75 -12.76
N LEU A 67 1.48 3.59 -12.17
CA LEU A 67 0.97 2.30 -12.67
C LEU A 67 -0.56 2.22 -12.54
N GLU A 68 -1.11 2.70 -11.43
CA GLU A 68 -2.54 2.69 -11.18
C GLU A 68 -3.27 3.59 -12.18
N LEU A 69 -2.71 4.78 -12.45
CA LEU A 69 -3.26 5.69 -13.46
C LEU A 69 -3.20 5.05 -14.87
N LEU A 70 -2.12 4.34 -15.22
CA LEU A 70 -2.03 3.63 -16.50
C LEU A 70 -3.11 2.56 -16.64
N TYR A 71 -3.39 1.79 -15.59
CA TYR A 71 -4.45 0.79 -15.61
C TYR A 71 -5.84 1.42 -15.75
N ASN A 72 -6.10 2.50 -15.02
CA ASN A 72 -7.38 3.21 -15.12
C ASN A 72 -7.61 3.77 -16.53
N LEU A 73 -6.61 4.43 -17.11
CA LEU A 73 -6.68 4.94 -18.49
C LEU A 73 -6.83 3.81 -19.52
N ALA A 74 -6.27 2.63 -19.25
CA ALA A 74 -6.43 1.45 -20.07
C ALA A 74 -7.89 0.94 -20.06
N GLY A 75 -8.50 0.86 -18.88
CA GLY A 75 -9.91 0.52 -18.70
C GLY A 75 -10.84 1.51 -19.38
N ASP A 76 -10.61 2.80 -19.18
CA ASP A 76 -11.39 3.89 -19.80
C ASP A 76 -11.36 3.82 -21.32
N SER A 77 -10.23 3.49 -21.92
CA SER A 77 -10.07 3.40 -23.38
C SER A 77 -10.94 2.31 -24.03
N THR A 78 -11.32 1.31 -23.24
CA THR A 78 -12.13 0.16 -23.67
C THR A 78 -13.53 0.16 -23.05
N GLN A 79 -13.85 1.16 -22.23
CA GLN A 79 -15.09 1.21 -21.43
C GLN A 79 -15.30 -0.09 -20.62
N SER A 80 -14.25 -0.63 -20.09
CA SER A 80 -14.22 -1.89 -19.35
C SER A 80 -13.49 -1.75 -18.01
N VAL A 81 -13.53 -2.81 -17.22
CA VAL A 81 -12.75 -2.91 -15.98
C VAL A 81 -11.26 -2.83 -16.31
N PRO A 82 -10.44 -2.11 -15.52
CA PRO A 82 -9.00 -2.06 -15.70
C PRO A 82 -8.38 -3.46 -15.85
N PRO A 83 -7.37 -3.63 -16.72
CA PRO A 83 -6.82 -4.96 -17.07
C PRO A 83 -6.29 -5.75 -15.89
N ASP A 84 -5.66 -5.10 -14.91
CA ASP A 84 -5.14 -5.71 -13.68
C ASP A 84 -6.28 -6.27 -12.80
N ILE A 85 -7.39 -5.56 -12.71
CA ILE A 85 -8.57 -5.99 -11.96
C ILE A 85 -9.27 -7.14 -12.69
N SER A 86 -9.40 -7.08 -14.02
CA SER A 86 -9.98 -8.16 -14.82
C SER A 86 -9.18 -9.46 -14.63
N GLU A 87 -7.85 -9.41 -14.74
CA GLU A 87 -6.97 -10.56 -14.54
C GLU A 87 -7.08 -11.13 -13.12
N TYR A 88 -7.15 -10.25 -12.10
CA TYR A 88 -7.33 -10.67 -10.72
C TYR A 88 -8.67 -11.38 -10.48
N ILE A 89 -9.76 -10.87 -11.06
CA ILE A 89 -11.10 -11.46 -10.97
C ILE A 89 -11.13 -12.84 -11.65
N GLU A 90 -10.58 -12.95 -12.86
CA GLU A 90 -10.57 -14.21 -13.63
C GLU A 90 -9.86 -15.34 -12.87
N ASN A 91 -8.78 -15.01 -12.17
CA ASN A 91 -7.98 -15.97 -11.43
C ASN A 91 -8.49 -16.24 -9.99
N ASN A 92 -9.60 -15.60 -9.56
CA ASN A 92 -10.05 -15.70 -8.17
C ASN A 92 -11.58 -15.85 -8.01
N GLN A 93 -12.05 -17.10 -7.95
CA GLN A 93 -13.47 -17.43 -7.82
C GLN A 93 -14.14 -16.80 -6.57
N LYS A 94 -13.40 -16.64 -5.47
CA LYS A 94 -13.93 -16.02 -4.25
C LYS A 94 -14.23 -14.53 -4.45
N ILE A 95 -13.44 -13.85 -5.27
CA ILE A 95 -13.66 -12.44 -5.60
C ILE A 95 -14.93 -12.28 -6.44
N ILE A 96 -15.17 -13.17 -7.39
CA ILE A 96 -16.41 -13.19 -8.18
C ILE A 96 -17.63 -13.32 -7.25
N SER A 97 -17.56 -14.25 -6.28
CA SER A 97 -18.62 -14.42 -5.29
C SER A 97 -18.83 -13.20 -4.40
N LEU A 98 -17.74 -12.56 -3.98
CA LEU A 98 -17.79 -11.32 -3.20
C LEU A 98 -18.47 -10.18 -3.99
N ILE A 99 -18.08 -9.98 -5.25
CA ILE A 99 -18.65 -8.94 -6.13
C ILE A 99 -20.16 -9.18 -6.32
N ARG A 100 -20.57 -10.44 -6.51
CA ARG A 100 -22.00 -10.79 -6.60
C ARG A 100 -22.76 -10.48 -5.31
N SER A 101 -22.17 -10.78 -4.16
CA SER A 101 -22.76 -10.45 -2.85
C SER A 101 -22.92 -8.94 -2.67
N LEU A 102 -21.88 -8.16 -2.98
CA LEU A 102 -21.93 -6.69 -2.93
C LEU A 102 -23.04 -6.13 -3.84
N LYS A 103 -23.10 -6.61 -5.10
CA LYS A 103 -24.14 -6.22 -6.05
C LYS A 103 -25.55 -6.50 -5.52
N ASN A 104 -25.76 -7.67 -4.89
CA ASN A 104 -27.08 -8.07 -4.41
C ASN A 104 -27.51 -7.38 -3.11
N SER A 105 -26.54 -6.83 -2.35
CA SER A 105 -26.78 -6.17 -1.07
C SER A 105 -27.14 -4.69 -1.19
N ASN A 106 -27.12 -4.13 -2.41
CA ASN A 106 -27.45 -2.72 -2.70
C ASN A 106 -26.79 -1.72 -1.75
N PHE A 107 -25.46 -1.90 -1.50
CA PHE A 107 -24.70 -0.95 -0.70
C PHE A 107 -24.79 0.47 -1.26
N SER A 108 -24.96 1.43 -0.37
CA SER A 108 -24.80 2.85 -0.68
C SER A 108 -23.32 3.20 -0.90
N ASP A 109 -23.05 4.32 -1.57
CA ASP A 109 -21.68 4.79 -1.79
C ASP A 109 -20.92 4.98 -0.46
N ASP A 110 -21.57 5.50 0.58
CA ASP A 110 -20.98 5.67 1.91
C ASP A 110 -20.57 4.32 2.55
N GLU A 111 -21.39 3.29 2.37
CA GLU A 111 -21.07 1.94 2.86
C GLU A 111 -19.91 1.31 2.08
N ILE A 112 -19.83 1.56 0.78
CA ILE A 112 -18.70 1.14 -0.06
C ILE A 112 -17.43 1.85 0.39
N ASP A 113 -17.46 3.16 0.63
CA ASP A 113 -16.33 3.94 1.15
C ASP A 113 -15.84 3.43 2.50
N MET A 114 -16.77 3.04 3.39
CA MET A 114 -16.41 2.41 4.67
C MET A 114 -15.70 1.07 4.48
N LEU A 115 -16.13 0.24 3.51
CA LEU A 115 -15.47 -1.02 3.19
C LEU A 115 -14.07 -0.80 2.62
N ILE A 116 -13.91 0.14 1.70
CA ILE A 116 -12.61 0.53 1.13
C ILE A 116 -11.67 0.95 2.25
N LYS A 117 -12.10 1.90 3.09
CA LYS A 117 -11.32 2.37 4.23
C LYS A 117 -10.91 1.23 5.18
N LYS A 118 -11.80 0.30 5.44
CA LYS A 118 -11.51 -0.87 6.30
C LYS A 118 -10.46 -1.80 5.66
N THR A 119 -10.50 -2.02 4.36
CA THR A 119 -9.49 -2.84 3.67
C THR A 119 -8.12 -2.16 3.63
N GLU A 120 -8.05 -0.85 3.46
CA GLU A 120 -6.82 -0.07 3.51
C GLU A 120 -6.20 -0.08 4.91
N GLN A 121 -7.00 0.12 5.96
CA GLN A 121 -6.56 0.05 7.34
C GLN A 121 -6.01 -1.33 7.71
N SER A 122 -6.57 -2.41 7.16
CA SER A 122 -6.09 -3.78 7.39
C SER A 122 -4.67 -4.02 6.90
N LYS A 123 -4.18 -3.25 5.93
CA LYS A 123 -2.80 -3.31 5.40
C LYS A 123 -1.81 -2.59 6.32
N THR A 124 -2.27 -1.65 7.13
CA THR A 124 -1.42 -0.87 8.03
C THR A 124 -1.01 -1.71 9.24
N LYS A 125 0.28 -1.72 9.54
CA LYS A 125 0.85 -2.43 10.69
C LYS A 125 1.47 -1.40 11.64
N ALA A 126 1.23 -1.55 12.94
CA ALA A 126 1.94 -0.79 13.95
C ALA A 126 3.16 -1.57 14.45
N LEU A 127 4.25 -0.86 14.71
CA LEU A 127 5.43 -1.38 15.39
C LEU A 127 5.68 -0.57 16.64
N ILE A 128 5.62 -1.23 17.81
CA ILE A 128 5.92 -0.63 19.11
C ILE A 128 7.29 -1.12 19.56
N VAL A 129 8.23 -0.21 19.76
CA VAL A 129 9.52 -0.54 20.30
C VAL A 129 9.48 -0.43 21.83
N ALA A 130 9.49 -1.57 22.52
CA ALA A 130 9.39 -1.71 23.96
C ALA A 130 10.59 -2.46 24.58
N ALA A 131 11.77 -2.37 23.94
CA ALA A 131 12.94 -3.15 24.29
C ALA A 131 13.86 -2.45 25.32
N GLY A 132 13.83 -1.12 25.43
CA GLY A 132 14.77 -0.32 26.20
C GLY A 132 14.72 -0.54 27.72
N LEU A 133 15.88 -0.34 28.38
CA LEU A 133 16.08 -0.47 29.82
C LEU A 133 15.28 0.55 30.65
N GLY A 134 14.96 1.73 30.09
CA GLY A 134 14.30 2.81 30.84
C GLY A 134 15.16 3.42 31.94
N SER A 135 16.49 3.37 31.83
CA SER A 135 17.48 3.74 32.85
C SER A 135 17.30 5.12 33.47
N ARG A 136 16.68 6.08 32.73
CA ARG A 136 16.39 7.43 33.23
C ARG A 136 15.31 7.46 34.31
N LEU A 137 14.49 6.42 34.42
CA LEU A 137 13.37 6.32 35.39
C LEU A 137 13.76 5.51 36.64
N LYS A 138 15.04 5.10 36.76
CA LYS A 138 15.63 4.44 37.94
C LYS A 138 14.69 3.42 38.61
N ASP A 139 14.32 3.68 39.87
CA ASP A 139 13.54 2.78 40.73
C ASP A 139 12.21 2.34 40.10
N HIS A 140 11.58 3.19 39.30
CA HIS A 140 10.30 2.87 38.62
C HIS A 140 10.44 1.78 37.57
N THR A 141 11.63 1.61 36.99
CA THR A 141 11.88 0.61 35.93
C THR A 141 12.74 -0.55 36.39
N GLU A 142 13.09 -0.61 37.66
CA GLU A 142 13.89 -1.72 38.22
C GLU A 142 13.20 -3.07 37.99
N ASN A 143 11.90 -3.15 38.19
CA ASN A 143 11.12 -4.38 38.12
C ASN A 143 10.15 -4.47 36.93
N LEU A 144 9.96 -3.39 36.18
CA LEU A 144 9.03 -3.31 35.06
C LEU A 144 9.65 -2.57 33.86
N PRO A 145 9.39 -2.99 32.61
CA PRO A 145 9.71 -2.17 31.44
C PRO A 145 8.98 -0.84 31.49
N LYS A 146 9.59 0.25 30.99
CA LYS A 146 8.99 1.59 30.97
C LYS A 146 7.56 1.61 30.40
N CYS A 147 7.30 0.84 29.36
CA CYS A 147 5.98 0.79 28.72
C CYS A 147 4.89 0.14 29.59
N MET A 148 5.29 -0.55 30.67
CA MET A 148 4.40 -1.21 31.63
C MET A 148 4.14 -0.38 32.89
N LEU A 149 4.68 0.83 32.99
CA LEU A 149 4.34 1.74 34.08
C LEU A 149 2.89 2.17 33.99
N ASP A 150 2.23 2.20 35.14
CA ASP A 150 0.83 2.62 35.26
C ASP A 150 0.71 4.14 35.26
N PHE A 151 -0.21 4.65 34.48
CA PHE A 151 -0.58 6.05 34.41
C PHE A 151 -2.11 6.18 34.51
N GLY A 152 -2.62 6.24 35.75
CA GLY A 152 -4.05 6.37 35.98
C GLY A 152 -4.85 5.12 35.59
N GLY A 153 -4.43 3.95 36.04
CA GLY A 153 -5.13 2.67 35.88
C GLY A 153 -4.88 1.97 34.53
N LYS A 154 -4.03 2.54 33.67
CA LYS A 154 -3.63 1.90 32.40
C LYS A 154 -2.14 2.10 32.14
N THR A 155 -1.48 1.04 31.71
CA THR A 155 -0.07 1.16 31.30
C THR A 155 0.10 2.01 30.04
N LEU A 156 1.29 2.58 29.86
CA LEU A 156 1.62 3.32 28.63
C LEU A 156 1.39 2.45 27.39
N LEU A 157 1.78 1.18 27.45
CA LEU A 157 1.59 0.23 26.35
C LEU A 157 0.10 -0.01 26.06
N GLN A 158 -0.74 -0.15 27.08
CA GLN A 158 -2.19 -0.27 26.89
C GLN A 158 -2.80 0.94 26.19
N ARG A 159 -2.34 2.15 26.54
CA ARG A 159 -2.80 3.39 25.87
C ARG A 159 -2.39 3.42 24.40
N GLN A 160 -1.15 3.05 24.11
CA GLN A 160 -0.67 2.97 22.71
C GLN A 160 -1.46 1.94 21.89
N ILE A 161 -1.67 0.74 22.45
CA ILE A 161 -2.46 -0.31 21.79
C ILE A 161 -3.89 0.18 21.54
N ALA A 162 -4.51 0.81 22.54
CA ALA A 162 -5.87 1.34 22.41
C ALA A 162 -5.96 2.43 21.33
N SER A 163 -4.97 3.31 21.23
CA SER A 163 -4.92 4.35 20.19
C SER A 163 -4.81 3.74 18.79
N TYR A 164 -3.94 2.75 18.58
CA TYR A 164 -3.82 2.07 17.30
C TYR A 164 -5.13 1.37 16.91
N LYS A 165 -5.75 0.64 17.84
CA LYS A 165 -7.03 -0.03 17.61
C LYS A 165 -8.17 0.95 17.31
N ALA A 166 -8.20 2.09 17.99
CA ALA A 166 -9.17 3.15 17.69
C ALA A 166 -9.02 3.72 16.27
N CYS A 167 -7.81 3.66 15.70
CA CYS A 167 -7.53 4.00 14.31
C CYS A 167 -7.74 2.83 13.32
N GLY A 168 -8.28 1.68 13.79
CA GLY A 168 -8.52 0.49 12.95
C GLY A 168 -7.27 -0.33 12.64
N ILE A 169 -6.13 -0.09 13.33
CA ILE A 169 -4.89 -0.84 13.14
C ILE A 169 -4.90 -2.04 14.09
N GLU A 170 -5.23 -3.22 13.56
CA GLU A 170 -5.31 -4.46 14.33
C GLU A 170 -3.98 -5.23 14.36
N ASN A 171 -3.15 -5.09 13.33
CA ASN A 171 -1.86 -5.78 13.24
C ASN A 171 -0.79 -4.99 13.98
N ILE A 172 -0.64 -5.27 15.29
CA ILE A 172 0.30 -4.58 16.17
C ILE A 172 1.45 -5.52 16.52
N ASN A 173 2.67 -5.07 16.21
CA ASN A 173 3.92 -5.77 16.44
C ASN A 173 4.68 -5.08 17.58
N ILE A 174 5.26 -5.86 18.50
CA ILE A 174 5.98 -5.32 19.66
C ILE A 174 7.39 -5.94 19.71
N ILE A 175 8.40 -5.10 19.64
CA ILE A 175 9.78 -5.51 19.91
C ILE A 175 10.03 -5.41 21.42
N ARG A 176 10.32 -6.55 22.05
CA ARG A 176 10.60 -6.67 23.48
C ARG A 176 12.08 -6.93 23.72
N GLY A 177 12.61 -6.41 24.80
CA GLY A 177 13.99 -6.67 25.26
C GLY A 177 14.02 -6.83 26.78
N TYR A 178 14.25 -5.72 27.50
CA TYR A 178 14.30 -5.70 28.95
C TYR A 178 13.01 -6.25 29.57
N LYS A 179 13.16 -7.23 30.45
CA LYS A 179 12.05 -7.91 31.17
C LYS A 179 10.87 -8.29 30.25
N LYS A 180 11.21 -8.84 29.07
CA LYS A 180 10.25 -9.21 28.01
C LYS A 180 9.04 -10.02 28.48
N ASN A 181 9.21 -10.84 29.53
CA ASN A 181 8.14 -11.69 30.06
C ASN A 181 7.03 -10.89 30.79
N LYS A 182 7.29 -9.63 31.13
CA LYS A 182 6.28 -8.72 31.71
C LYS A 182 5.34 -8.11 30.66
N ILE A 183 5.71 -8.20 29.37
CA ILE A 183 4.91 -7.69 28.26
C ILE A 183 4.22 -8.88 27.58
N ASN A 184 2.97 -9.14 27.94
CA ASN A 184 2.21 -10.27 27.43
C ASN A 184 0.72 -9.96 27.31
N TYR A 185 0.32 -9.26 26.24
CA TYR A 185 -1.07 -9.00 25.88
C TYR A 185 -1.53 -9.96 24.79
N LYS A 186 -2.75 -10.49 24.89
CA LYS A 186 -3.29 -11.40 23.87
C LYS A 186 -3.54 -10.67 22.54
N GLY A 187 -3.38 -11.38 21.43
CA GLY A 187 -3.69 -10.88 20.09
C GLY A 187 -2.65 -9.90 19.50
N LEU A 188 -1.41 -9.93 19.99
CA LEU A 188 -0.31 -9.12 19.49
C LEU A 188 0.85 -10.00 19.01
N ASN A 189 1.63 -9.49 18.07
CA ASN A 189 2.84 -10.17 17.59
C ASN A 189 4.05 -9.67 18.38
N TYR A 190 4.92 -10.60 18.79
CA TYR A 190 6.07 -10.30 19.62
C TYR A 190 7.38 -10.69 18.95
N PHE A 191 8.31 -9.75 18.94
CA PHE A 191 9.69 -9.95 18.52
C PHE A 191 10.62 -9.71 19.70
N HIS A 192 11.78 -10.37 19.72
CA HIS A 192 12.77 -10.22 20.78
C HIS A 192 14.02 -9.54 20.24
N ASN A 193 14.44 -8.47 20.88
CA ASN A 193 15.77 -7.88 20.70
C ASN A 193 16.68 -8.38 21.82
N PRO A 194 17.65 -9.28 21.54
CA PRO A 194 18.59 -9.75 22.55
C PRO A 194 19.60 -8.67 22.96
N ASP A 195 19.91 -7.74 22.06
CA ASP A 195 20.94 -6.71 22.21
C ASP A 195 20.40 -5.40 22.79
N TYR A 196 19.26 -5.48 23.49
CA TYR A 196 18.56 -4.31 24.05
C TYR A 196 19.41 -3.48 25.03
N LYS A 197 20.49 -4.05 25.58
CA LYS A 197 21.42 -3.36 26.50
C LYS A 197 22.28 -2.34 25.77
N ASP A 198 22.63 -2.61 24.52
CA ASP A 198 23.53 -1.79 23.72
C ASP A 198 22.79 -0.64 23.02
N ASN A 199 21.51 -0.49 23.30
CA ASN A 199 20.64 0.59 22.84
C ASN A 199 20.51 0.74 21.31
N ASN A 200 20.84 -0.31 20.56
CA ASN A 200 20.89 -0.32 19.10
C ASN A 200 19.59 -0.90 18.51
N ILE A 201 18.51 -0.13 18.59
CA ILE A 201 17.25 -0.48 17.91
C ILE A 201 17.20 0.10 16.48
N LEU A 202 18.10 1.02 16.16
CA LEU A 202 18.08 1.79 14.92
C LEU A 202 19.39 1.73 14.10
N ASN A 203 20.29 0.80 14.39
CA ASN A 203 21.47 0.55 13.55
C ASN A 203 21.30 -0.71 12.73
#